data_56a91858a988974d3148b6464a8bf1a8
#
_entry.id   56a91858a988974d3148b6464a8bf1a8
#
_cell.length_a   1.000
_cell.length_b   1.000
_cell.length_c   1.000
_cell.angle_alpha   90.00
_cell.angle_beta   90.00
_cell.angle_gamma   90.00
#
_symmetry.space_group_name_H-M   'P 1'
#
loop_
_entity.id
_entity.type
_entity.pdbx_description
1 polymer ?
#
loop_
_entity_poly.entity_id
_entity_poly.type
_entity_poly.pdbx_seq_one_letter_code
_entity_poly.pdbx_strand_id
1 'polypeptide(L)'
;MRILHFVPDIGVANGVMSVVLNYFRAMPEDIKFDIMYFKECERDRRAEIEALGGRVFRINTPGIKSFVSSELDGFFEEHKGEYAAVHIHAPYMTCLIAPKAKKHGIKKVAAHCHSPLF
;
A
#
# COMPACT_ATOMS: atom_id res chain seq x y z
N MET A 1 8.80 -11.43 -6.61
CA MET A 1 7.48 -11.33 -5.95
C MET A 1 7.29 -9.92 -5.39
N ARG A 2 6.15 -9.33 -5.64
CA ARG A 2 5.84 -7.99 -5.13
C ARG A 2 4.65 -8.03 -4.19
N ILE A 3 4.73 -7.22 -3.12
CA ILE A 3 3.66 -7.04 -2.15
C ILE A 3 3.32 -5.55 -2.12
N LEU A 4 2.04 -5.24 -2.25
CA LEU A 4 1.56 -3.86 -2.21
C LEU A 4 1.12 -3.52 -0.79
N HIS A 5 1.67 -2.43 -0.25
CA HIS A 5 1.29 -1.91 1.07
C HIS A 5 0.48 -0.63 0.89
N PHE A 6 -0.71 -0.59 1.47
CA PHE A 6 -1.52 0.62 1.53
C PHE A 6 -1.28 1.31 2.87
N VAL A 7 -0.84 2.55 2.82
CA VAL A 7 -0.58 3.37 4.01
C VAL A 7 -1.25 4.73 3.84
N PRO A 8 -1.62 5.41 4.93
CA PRO A 8 -2.20 6.75 4.82
C PRO A 8 -1.25 7.76 4.19
N ASP A 9 0.02 7.73 4.59
CA ASP A 9 1.06 8.59 4.05
C ASP A 9 2.43 7.91 4.17
N ILE A 10 3.42 8.46 3.49
CA ILE A 10 4.80 7.95 3.53
C ILE A 10 5.73 8.93 4.23
N GLY A 11 5.19 9.75 5.12
CA GLY A 11 5.95 10.76 5.84
C GLY A 11 6.98 10.18 6.81
N VAL A 12 8.05 10.93 7.07
CA VAL A 12 9.12 10.49 7.98
C VAL A 12 8.63 10.36 9.42
N ALA A 13 7.54 11.03 9.78
CA ALA A 13 6.95 10.95 11.11
C ALA A 13 5.99 9.76 11.27
N ASN A 14 5.71 9.04 10.20
CA ASN A 14 4.77 7.91 10.23
C ASN A 14 5.47 6.66 10.75
N GLY A 15 5.08 6.21 11.97
CA GLY A 15 5.65 5.01 12.58
C GLY A 15 5.38 3.73 11.80
N VAL A 16 4.24 3.66 11.11
CA VAL A 16 3.90 2.52 10.25
C VAL A 16 4.93 2.36 9.14
N MET A 17 5.34 3.47 8.54
CA MET A 17 6.36 3.43 7.48
C MET A 17 7.71 2.95 8.00
N SER A 18 8.07 3.29 9.23
CA SER A 18 9.30 2.79 9.85
C SER A 18 9.27 1.27 9.96
N VAL A 19 8.14 0.70 10.38
CA VAL A 19 7.95 -0.74 10.47
C VAL A 19 8.03 -1.38 9.09
N VAL A 20 7.32 -0.85 8.12
CA VAL A 20 7.30 -1.37 6.74
C VAL A 20 8.70 -1.37 6.13
N LEU A 21 9.44 -0.29 6.30
CA LEU A 21 10.80 -0.19 5.76
C LEU A 21 11.76 -1.15 6.45
N ASN A 22 11.62 -1.36 7.76
CA ASN A 22 12.44 -2.33 8.46
C ASN A 22 12.21 -3.74 7.93
N TYR A 23 10.96 -4.11 7.70
CA TYR A 23 10.65 -5.41 7.10
C TYR A 23 11.17 -5.50 5.68
N PHE A 24 11.05 -4.44 4.90
CA PHE A 24 11.54 -4.43 3.53
C PHE A 24 13.06 -4.68 3.47
N ARG A 25 13.80 -4.01 4.34
CA ARG A 25 15.26 -4.18 4.42
C ARG A 25 15.66 -5.60 4.80
N ALA A 26 14.82 -6.29 5.56
CA ALA A 26 15.07 -7.66 6.01
C ALA A 26 14.63 -8.72 5.01
N MET A 27 13.90 -8.34 3.95
CA MET A 27 13.40 -9.30 2.96
C MET A 27 14.50 -9.75 2.00
N PRO A 28 14.40 -10.99 1.47
CA PRO A 28 15.26 -11.43 0.37
C PRO A 28 15.10 -10.53 -0.85
N GLU A 29 16.10 -10.48 -1.70
CA GLU A 29 16.10 -9.62 -2.89
C GLU A 29 14.97 -9.89 -3.87
N ASP A 30 14.46 -11.11 -3.91
CA ASP A 30 13.35 -11.46 -4.79
C ASP A 30 12.00 -10.98 -4.31
N ILE A 31 11.92 -10.43 -3.10
CA ILE A 31 10.69 -9.86 -2.55
C ILE A 31 10.82 -8.34 -2.52
N LYS A 32 9.91 -7.65 -3.23
CA LYS A 32 9.88 -6.19 -3.27
C LYS A 32 8.55 -5.69 -2.75
N PHE A 33 8.59 -4.55 -2.08
CA PHE A 33 7.40 -3.87 -1.58
C PHE A 33 7.14 -2.66 -2.46
N ASP A 34 5.88 -2.51 -2.90
CA ASP A 34 5.41 -1.27 -3.48
C ASP A 34 4.50 -0.61 -2.45
N ILE A 35 4.49 0.71 -2.43
CA ILE A 35 3.75 1.48 -1.43
C ILE A 35 2.73 2.35 -2.15
N MET A 36 1.48 2.28 -1.70
CA MET A 36 0.43 3.17 -2.17
C MET A 36 -0.07 4.01 -1.00
N TYR A 37 -0.16 5.32 -1.23
CA TYR A 37 -0.59 6.27 -0.21
C TYR A 37 -1.56 7.29 -0.82
N PHE A 38 -2.23 8.07 0.03
CA PHE A 38 -3.19 9.07 -0.46
C PHE A 38 -2.99 10.46 0.16
N LYS A 39 -2.25 10.58 1.24
CA LYS A 39 -2.04 11.85 1.91
C LYS A 39 -0.62 12.39 1.65
N GLU A 40 -0.52 13.60 1.13
CA GLU A 40 0.77 14.26 0.88
C GLU A 40 1.49 14.64 2.16
N CYS A 41 2.82 14.57 2.14
CA CYS A 41 3.70 14.99 3.23
C CYS A 41 4.87 15.81 2.66
N GLU A 42 5.36 16.79 3.44
CA GLU A 42 6.52 17.59 3.04
C GLU A 42 7.80 16.76 2.99
N ARG A 43 7.96 15.85 3.97
CA ARG A 43 9.11 14.96 4.04
C ARG A 43 8.62 13.54 3.97
N ASP A 44 8.99 12.84 2.93
CA ASP A 44 8.58 11.47 2.74
C ASP A 44 9.78 10.52 2.62
N ARG A 45 9.49 9.23 2.62
CA ARG A 45 10.51 8.19 2.53
C ARG A 45 10.59 7.57 1.14
N ARG A 46 10.15 8.31 0.13
CA ARG A 46 10.15 7.82 -1.26
C ARG A 46 11.54 7.34 -1.69
N ALA A 47 12.59 8.13 -1.40
CA ALA A 47 13.96 7.78 -1.79
C ALA A 47 14.41 6.47 -1.15
N GLU A 48 14.05 6.24 0.12
CA GLU A 48 14.40 4.99 0.82
C GLU A 48 13.70 3.79 0.19
N ILE A 49 12.41 3.95 -0.15
CA ILE A 49 11.63 2.89 -0.79
C ILE A 49 12.21 2.54 -2.16
N GLU A 50 12.50 3.55 -2.96
CA GLU A 50 13.05 3.35 -4.30
C GLU A 50 14.44 2.75 -4.27
N ALA A 51 15.27 3.13 -3.28
CA ALA A 51 16.60 2.57 -3.10
C ALA A 51 16.56 1.06 -2.80
N LEU A 52 15.48 0.56 -2.20
CA LEU A 52 15.29 -0.86 -1.94
C LEU A 52 14.64 -1.61 -3.10
N GLY A 53 14.32 -0.91 -4.20
CA GLY A 53 13.68 -1.50 -5.36
C GLY A 53 12.17 -1.42 -5.36
N GLY A 54 11.58 -0.67 -4.44
CA GLY A 54 10.14 -0.45 -4.37
C GLY A 54 9.68 0.66 -5.29
N ARG A 55 8.39 0.67 -5.57
CA ARG A 55 7.73 1.74 -6.32
C ARG A 55 6.73 2.43 -5.42
N VAL A 56 6.50 3.72 -5.65
CA VAL A 56 5.59 4.52 -4.84
C VAL A 56 4.47 5.04 -5.73
N PHE A 57 3.23 4.83 -5.30
CA PHE A 57 2.04 5.26 -6.03
C PHE A 57 1.17 6.08 -5.10
N ARG A 58 0.49 7.08 -5.65
CA ARG A 58 -0.44 7.90 -4.89
C ARG A 58 -1.85 7.76 -5.42
N ILE A 59 -2.82 7.58 -4.51
CA ILE A 59 -4.24 7.62 -4.84
C ILE A 59 -4.69 9.08 -4.72
N ASN A 60 -5.26 9.61 -5.81
CA ASN A 60 -5.73 10.99 -5.83
C ASN A 60 -7.16 11.15 -5.29
N THR A 61 -7.90 10.06 -5.16
CA THR A 61 -9.29 10.06 -4.72
C THR A 61 -9.43 9.27 -3.43
N PRO A 62 -9.14 9.87 -2.25
CA PRO A 62 -9.19 9.16 -0.98
C PRO A 62 -10.62 9.02 -0.43
N GLY A 63 -10.78 8.10 0.52
CA GLY A 63 -12.01 7.95 1.29
C GLY A 63 -13.16 7.37 0.50
N ILE A 64 -14.37 7.80 0.85
CA ILE A 64 -15.61 7.29 0.25
C ILE A 64 -15.64 7.47 -1.27
N LYS A 65 -15.02 8.50 -1.79
CA LYS A 65 -14.97 8.74 -3.23
C LYS A 65 -14.31 7.60 -3.99
N SER A 66 -13.47 6.82 -3.33
CA SER A 66 -12.83 5.64 -3.95
C SER A 66 -13.85 4.57 -4.34
N PHE A 67 -15.02 4.52 -3.72
CA PHE A 67 -16.07 3.58 -4.11
C PHE A 67 -16.58 3.82 -5.52
N VAL A 68 -16.69 5.09 -5.92
CA VAL A 68 -17.23 5.47 -7.21
C VAL A 68 -16.13 5.79 -8.23
N SER A 69 -14.90 5.90 -7.76
CA SER A 69 -13.74 6.19 -8.62
C SER A 69 -13.21 4.90 -9.23
N SER A 70 -12.81 4.97 -10.48
CA SER A 70 -12.15 3.87 -11.18
C SER A 70 -10.63 3.86 -10.99
N GLU A 71 -10.09 4.75 -10.17
CA GLU A 71 -8.65 4.88 -10.00
C GLU A 71 -8.00 3.60 -9.46
N LEU A 72 -8.57 3.02 -8.40
CA LEU A 72 -8.06 1.75 -7.86
C LEU A 72 -8.25 0.60 -8.84
N ASP A 73 -9.40 0.52 -9.48
CA ASP A 73 -9.65 -0.53 -10.47
C ASP A 73 -8.67 -0.42 -11.64
N GLY A 74 -8.41 0.79 -12.10
CA GLY A 74 -7.43 1.04 -13.15
C GLY A 74 -6.03 0.64 -12.73
N PHE A 75 -5.65 0.98 -11.51
CA PHE A 75 -4.34 0.61 -10.97
C PHE A 75 -4.17 -0.91 -10.93
N PHE A 76 -5.14 -1.63 -10.36
CA PHE A 76 -5.06 -3.09 -10.26
C PHE A 76 -5.07 -3.76 -11.62
N GLU A 77 -5.82 -3.23 -12.57
CA GLU A 77 -5.85 -3.77 -13.93
C GLU A 77 -4.51 -3.56 -14.64
N GLU A 78 -3.92 -2.38 -14.50
CA GLU A 78 -2.62 -2.06 -15.09
C GLU A 78 -1.50 -2.94 -14.51
N HIS A 79 -1.59 -3.28 -13.22
CA HIS A 79 -0.59 -4.08 -12.52
C HIS A 79 -1.05 -5.52 -12.28
N LYS A 80 -1.99 -5.99 -13.08
CA LYS A 80 -2.53 -7.34 -12.94
C LYS A 80 -1.43 -8.40 -13.02
N GLY A 81 -1.42 -9.28 -12.02
CA GLY A 81 -0.43 -10.35 -11.96
C GLY A 81 0.90 -9.96 -11.32
N GLU A 82 1.11 -8.69 -10.98
CA GLU A 82 2.35 -8.25 -10.37
C GLU A 82 2.40 -8.49 -8.86
N TYR A 83 1.25 -8.48 -8.18
CA TYR A 83 1.21 -8.56 -6.73
C TYR A 83 0.78 -9.91 -6.22
N ALA A 84 1.58 -10.49 -5.33
CA ALA A 84 1.24 -11.73 -4.63
C ALA A 84 0.29 -11.46 -3.47
N ALA A 85 0.34 -10.28 -2.87
CA ALA A 85 -0.47 -9.91 -1.72
C ALA A 85 -0.63 -8.40 -1.62
N VAL A 86 -1.68 -7.98 -0.91
CA VAL A 86 -1.92 -6.59 -0.53
C VAL A 86 -2.00 -6.54 0.99
N HIS A 87 -1.27 -5.63 1.60
CA HIS A 87 -1.27 -5.42 3.03
C HIS A 87 -1.78 -4.00 3.33
N ILE A 88 -2.90 -3.91 4.02
CA ILE A 88 -3.59 -2.65 4.28
C ILE A 88 -3.27 -2.20 5.70
N HIS A 89 -2.57 -1.08 5.84
CA HIS A 89 -2.19 -0.50 7.12
C HIS A 89 -3.16 0.60 7.58
N ALA A 90 -4.21 0.83 6.83
CA ALA A 90 -5.28 1.76 7.16
C ALA A 90 -6.58 0.96 7.27
N PRO A 91 -6.92 0.41 8.45
CA PRO A 91 -8.07 -0.50 8.59
C PRO A 91 -9.38 0.04 8.07
N TYR A 92 -9.61 1.35 8.20
CA TYR A 92 -10.82 1.99 7.70
C TYR A 92 -10.94 1.95 6.17
N MET A 93 -9.85 1.68 5.47
CA MET A 93 -9.83 1.55 4.00
C MET A 93 -10.03 0.11 3.54
N THR A 94 -10.08 -0.85 4.48
CA THR A 94 -10.15 -2.27 4.11
C THR A 94 -11.39 -2.59 3.28
N CYS A 95 -12.55 -2.03 3.65
CA CYS A 95 -13.79 -2.30 2.94
C CYS A 95 -13.80 -1.72 1.52
N LEU A 96 -12.92 -0.76 1.24
CA LEU A 96 -12.76 -0.19 -0.10
C LEU A 96 -11.76 -0.98 -0.94
N ILE A 97 -10.66 -1.33 -0.33
CA ILE A 97 -9.49 -1.89 -1.03
C ILE A 97 -9.59 -3.40 -1.21
N ALA A 98 -9.99 -4.13 -0.16
CA ALA A 98 -10.00 -5.59 -0.20
C ALA A 98 -10.90 -6.16 -1.31
N PRO A 99 -12.16 -5.70 -1.49
CA PRO A 99 -12.98 -6.23 -2.58
C PRO A 99 -12.39 -5.96 -3.96
N LYS A 100 -11.80 -4.79 -4.16
CA LYS A 100 -11.18 -4.43 -5.45
C LYS A 100 -9.95 -5.27 -5.73
N ALA A 101 -9.10 -5.48 -4.73
CA ALA A 101 -7.93 -6.33 -4.87
C ALA A 101 -8.32 -7.76 -5.24
N LYS A 102 -9.30 -8.32 -4.55
CA LYS A 102 -9.80 -9.69 -4.83
C LYS A 102 -10.45 -9.78 -6.21
N LYS A 103 -11.19 -8.76 -6.62
CA LYS A 103 -11.81 -8.71 -7.94
C LYS A 103 -10.77 -8.80 -9.05
N HIS A 104 -9.60 -8.23 -8.83
CA HIS A 104 -8.51 -8.21 -9.82
C HIS A 104 -7.51 -9.36 -9.62
N GLY A 105 -7.87 -10.37 -8.86
CA GLY A 105 -7.10 -11.61 -8.80
C GLY A 105 -6.08 -11.72 -7.68
N ILE A 106 -6.01 -10.74 -6.77
CA ILE A 106 -5.11 -10.81 -5.63
C ILE A 106 -5.80 -11.60 -4.52
N LYS A 107 -5.29 -12.79 -4.23
CA LYS A 107 -5.94 -13.71 -3.29
C LYS A 107 -5.60 -13.44 -1.83
N LYS A 108 -4.41 -12.90 -1.56
CA LYS A 108 -3.96 -12.63 -0.21
C LYS A 108 -4.10 -11.15 0.13
N VAL A 109 -5.05 -10.82 0.98
CA VAL A 109 -5.27 -9.46 1.44
C VAL A 109 -5.28 -9.48 2.96
N ALA A 110 -4.38 -8.71 3.56
CA ALA A 110 -4.27 -8.58 5.01
C ALA A 110 -4.54 -7.14 5.42
N ALA A 111 -5.27 -6.97 6.51
CA ALA A 111 -5.47 -5.67 7.14
C ALA A 111 -4.75 -5.69 8.48
N HIS A 112 -3.97 -4.66 8.75
CA HIS A 112 -3.17 -4.56 9.97
C HIS A 112 -3.57 -3.33 10.77
N CYS A 113 -3.99 -3.55 11.99
CA CYS A 113 -4.31 -2.48 12.92
C CYS A 113 -3.07 -2.15 13.75
N HIS A 114 -2.59 -0.91 13.64
CA HIS A 114 -1.43 -0.44 14.39
C HIS A 114 -1.82 0.34 15.64
N SER A 115 -3.12 0.51 15.89
CA SER A 115 -3.62 1.25 17.04
C SER A 115 -4.31 0.30 18.00
N PRO A 116 -4.02 0.38 19.31
CA PRO A 116 -4.70 -0.45 20.30
C PRO A 116 -6.14 0.00 20.58
N LEU A 117 -6.59 1.09 19.97
CA LEU A 117 -7.92 1.66 20.22
C LEU A 117 -8.99 1.15 19.25
N PHE A 118 -8.67 0.17 18.47
CA PHE A 118 -9.67 -0.45 17.58
C PHE A 118 -10.07 -1.81 18.03
#